data_a128bda204b8cf6175d6a251ce785e07
#
_entry.id   a128bda204b8cf6175d6a251ce785e07
#
_cell.length_a   1.000
_cell.length_b   1.000
_cell.length_c   1.000
_cell.angle_alpha   90.00
_cell.angle_beta   90.00
_cell.angle_gamma   90.00
#
_symmetry.space_group_name_H-M   'P 1'
#
loop_
_entity.id
_entity.type
_entity.pdbx_description
1 polymer ?
#
loop_
_entity_poly.entity_id
_entity_poly.type
_entity_poly.pdbx_seq_one_letter_code
_entity_poly.pdbx_strand_id
1 'polypeptide(L)'
;MFHILIDTSVWLDLAADQRQSSLLDVLIEFLGEAKATLVLPRTVVDEFRKNRERVAKASARSLASHFGQVKDAIKRVDGDKRQKEQVLGFLADIDHRIPLLGGAAEGTLQRIEELFKKTTVIEPSDQAKARAADRGINRKAPCHHENKNSTADAVLIETYLEYVKLNAGAGQRFAFVTHNKNDFSVANGNQKLPHADIAAGFSKIKSMYCINLAYCLRRIDPTRVTDLMLELEWDQQPRGLTEILKWIDRLTTQVWHNRHMNREYWVGKGKIKIVTREEWQAARSKNGRYDQNPVSYTHL
;
A
#
# COMPACT_ATOMS: atom_id res chain seq x y z
N MET A 1 10.92 -11.72 -18.58
CA MET A 1 11.14 -11.55 -17.14
C MET A 1 11.00 -10.08 -16.76
N PHE A 2 10.40 -9.78 -15.62
CA PHE A 2 10.28 -8.41 -15.11
C PHE A 2 11.36 -8.11 -14.08
N HIS A 3 12.10 -7.04 -14.26
CA HIS A 3 13.07 -6.52 -13.28
C HIS A 3 12.47 -5.27 -12.62
N ILE A 4 12.27 -5.32 -11.31
CA ILE A 4 11.56 -4.26 -10.58
C ILE A 4 12.52 -3.61 -9.59
N LEU A 5 12.77 -2.31 -9.74
CA LEU A 5 13.37 -1.50 -8.70
C LEU A 5 12.25 -0.78 -7.96
N ILE A 6 12.22 -0.95 -6.65
CA ILE A 6 11.25 -0.33 -5.76
C ILE A 6 11.99 0.65 -4.87
N ASP A 7 11.58 1.91 -4.95
CA ASP A 7 12.13 3.00 -4.14
C ASP A 7 11.80 2.83 -2.65
N THR A 8 12.65 3.35 -1.79
CA THR A 8 12.51 3.30 -0.33
C THR A 8 11.16 3.83 0.15
N SER A 9 10.64 4.89 -0.48
CA SER A 9 9.33 5.45 -0.15
C SER A 9 8.21 4.41 -0.23
N VAL A 10 8.23 3.55 -1.23
CA VAL A 10 7.24 2.49 -1.40
C VAL A 10 7.35 1.41 -0.32
N TRP A 11 8.57 0.99 0.01
CA TRP A 11 8.80 0.00 1.06
C TRP A 11 8.35 0.48 2.43
N LEU A 12 8.59 1.75 2.73
CA LEU A 12 8.18 2.36 3.99
C LEU A 12 6.66 2.53 4.06
N ASP A 13 6.01 2.87 2.95
CA ASP A 13 4.55 3.00 2.88
C ASP A 13 3.84 1.64 2.99
N LEU A 14 4.40 0.56 2.39
CA LEU A 14 3.91 -0.81 2.58
C LEU A 14 3.92 -1.22 4.06
N ALA A 15 4.91 -0.79 4.81
CA ALA A 15 4.98 -1.08 6.24
C ALA A 15 4.08 -0.16 7.08
N ALA A 16 3.90 1.09 6.67
CA ALA A 16 3.06 2.05 7.38
C ALA A 16 1.56 1.78 7.22
N ASP A 17 1.13 1.27 6.06
CA ASP A 17 -0.26 0.98 5.74
C ASP A 17 -0.50 -0.53 5.61
N GLN A 18 -1.07 -1.13 6.66
CA GLN A 18 -1.39 -2.56 6.69
C GLN A 18 -2.25 -3.05 5.53
N ARG A 19 -3.11 -2.19 4.97
CA ARG A 19 -3.95 -2.53 3.81
C ARG A 19 -3.11 -2.88 2.59
N GLN A 20 -1.90 -2.34 2.51
CA GLN A 20 -0.97 -2.61 1.42
C GLN A 20 -0.08 -3.84 1.67
N SER A 21 -0.15 -4.48 2.84
CA SER A 21 0.70 -5.63 3.18
C SER A 21 0.50 -6.81 2.22
N SER A 22 -0.70 -7.01 1.70
CA SER A 22 -1.03 -8.02 0.69
C SER A 22 -0.29 -7.81 -0.65
N LEU A 23 0.10 -6.56 -0.99
CA LEU A 23 0.96 -6.30 -2.14
C LEU A 23 2.37 -6.86 -1.96
N LEU A 24 2.87 -6.89 -0.72
CA LEU A 24 4.15 -7.53 -0.40
C LEU A 24 4.06 -9.05 -0.59
N ASP A 25 2.93 -9.66 -0.23
CA ASP A 25 2.70 -11.11 -0.44
C ASP A 25 2.74 -11.46 -1.93
N VAL A 26 2.01 -10.72 -2.75
CA VAL A 26 2.00 -10.90 -4.21
C VAL A 26 3.38 -10.66 -4.82
N LEU A 27 4.11 -9.66 -4.35
CA LEU A 27 5.49 -9.42 -4.81
C LEU A 27 6.40 -10.61 -4.48
N ILE A 28 6.36 -11.12 -3.24
CA ILE A 28 7.16 -12.28 -2.81
C ILE A 28 6.80 -13.53 -3.63
N GLU A 29 5.51 -13.75 -3.90
CA GLU A 29 5.03 -14.82 -4.76
C GLU A 29 5.64 -14.72 -6.18
N PHE A 30 5.56 -13.54 -6.81
CA PHE A 30 6.12 -13.33 -8.16
C PHE A 30 7.66 -13.49 -8.21
N LEU A 31 8.36 -13.13 -7.14
CA LEU A 31 9.79 -13.37 -7.03
C LEU A 31 10.09 -14.87 -6.89
N GLY A 32 9.31 -15.61 -6.09
CA GLY A 32 9.43 -17.05 -5.90
C GLY A 32 9.12 -17.85 -7.17
N GLU A 33 8.14 -17.40 -7.96
CA GLU A 33 7.77 -18.01 -9.25
C GLU A 33 8.68 -17.60 -10.43
N ALA A 34 9.72 -16.81 -10.17
CA ALA A 34 10.60 -16.23 -11.18
C ALA A 34 9.87 -15.41 -12.27
N LYS A 35 8.66 -14.91 -11.98
CA LYS A 35 7.93 -13.95 -12.83
C LYS A 35 8.57 -12.56 -12.78
N ALA A 36 9.18 -12.24 -11.62
CA ALA A 36 9.88 -10.98 -11.39
C ALA A 36 11.25 -11.21 -10.75
N THR A 37 12.12 -10.22 -10.88
CA THR A 37 13.41 -10.11 -10.18
C THR A 37 13.45 -8.76 -9.48
N LEU A 38 13.79 -8.75 -8.20
CA LEU A 38 13.98 -7.52 -7.45
C LEU A 38 15.38 -6.94 -7.73
N VAL A 39 15.40 -5.71 -8.21
CA VAL A 39 16.61 -4.91 -8.38
C VAL A 39 16.77 -4.08 -7.11
N LEU A 40 17.75 -4.42 -6.28
CA LEU A 40 17.92 -3.84 -4.95
C LEU A 40 19.23 -3.05 -4.84
N PRO A 41 19.24 -1.74 -5.10
CA PRO A 41 20.40 -0.90 -4.89
C PRO A 41 20.76 -0.73 -3.40
N ARG A 42 22.05 -0.58 -3.10
CA ARG A 42 22.57 -0.29 -1.75
C ARG A 42 21.88 0.92 -1.12
N THR A 43 21.64 1.96 -1.90
CA THR A 43 20.96 3.18 -1.46
C THR A 43 19.60 2.91 -0.85
N VAL A 44 18.80 2.00 -1.43
CA VAL A 44 17.49 1.60 -0.91
C VAL A 44 17.63 0.90 0.45
N VAL A 45 18.59 -0.03 0.56
CA VAL A 45 18.82 -0.78 1.81
C VAL A 45 19.22 0.15 2.94
N ASP A 46 20.15 1.06 2.67
CA ASP A 46 20.68 1.98 3.68
C ASP A 46 19.65 3.02 4.12
N GLU A 47 18.89 3.54 3.17
CA GLU A 47 17.82 4.49 3.46
C GLU A 47 16.65 3.83 4.21
N PHE A 48 16.28 2.61 3.83
CA PHE A 48 15.26 1.84 4.54
C PHE A 48 15.66 1.63 6.00
N ARG A 49 16.89 1.19 6.27
CA ARG A 49 17.39 0.99 7.64
C ARG A 49 17.37 2.27 8.46
N LYS A 50 17.78 3.40 7.88
CA LYS A 50 17.75 4.72 8.57
C LYS A 50 16.33 5.15 8.94
N ASN A 51 15.33 4.83 8.12
CA ASN A 51 13.95 5.29 8.32
C ASN A 51 13.06 4.27 9.05
N ARG A 52 13.48 3.03 9.19
CA ARG A 52 12.70 1.92 9.76
C ARG A 52 12.07 2.25 11.12
N GLU A 53 12.90 2.67 12.09
CA GLU A 53 12.41 3.02 13.43
C GLU A 53 11.42 4.18 13.43
N ARG A 54 11.66 5.19 12.60
CA ARG A 54 10.79 6.34 12.47
C ARG A 54 9.41 5.92 11.96
N VAL A 55 9.35 5.04 10.96
CA VAL A 55 8.09 4.55 10.38
C VAL A 55 7.35 3.66 11.37
N ALA A 56 8.01 2.75 12.07
CA ALA A 56 7.39 1.92 13.10
C ALA A 56 6.75 2.78 14.20
N LYS A 57 7.47 3.79 14.70
CA LYS A 57 6.97 4.71 15.72
C LYS A 57 5.84 5.62 15.19
N ALA A 58 5.92 6.08 13.95
CA ALA A 58 4.92 6.96 13.34
C ALA A 58 3.60 6.21 13.09
N SER A 59 3.65 4.97 12.61
CA SER A 59 2.47 4.13 12.40
C SER A 59 1.70 3.90 13.68
N ALA A 60 2.38 3.53 14.77
CA ALA A 60 1.75 3.36 16.09
C ALA A 60 1.10 4.67 16.61
N ARG A 61 1.80 5.80 16.47
CA ARG A 61 1.29 7.12 16.90
C ARG A 61 0.09 7.59 16.07
N SER A 62 0.13 7.39 14.75
CA SER A 62 -0.96 7.76 13.85
C SER A 62 -2.23 7.03 14.22
N LEU A 63 -2.14 5.72 14.47
CA LEU A 63 -3.27 4.91 14.88
C LEU A 63 -3.85 5.37 16.21
N ALA A 64 -3.00 5.57 17.24
CA ALA A 64 -3.41 6.09 18.54
C ALA A 64 -4.12 7.46 18.43
N SER A 65 -3.59 8.36 17.59
CA SER A 65 -4.18 9.67 17.33
C SER A 65 -5.57 9.56 16.68
N HIS A 66 -5.74 8.71 15.67
CA HIS A 66 -7.04 8.50 15.03
C HIS A 66 -8.09 7.97 16.02
N PHE A 67 -7.74 6.99 16.84
CA PHE A 67 -8.64 6.50 17.89
C PHE A 67 -8.98 7.57 18.93
N GLY A 68 -8.01 8.40 19.32
CA GLY A 68 -8.25 9.56 20.17
C GLY A 68 -9.29 10.52 19.57
N GLN A 69 -9.14 10.88 18.30
CA GLN A 69 -10.09 11.76 17.59
C GLN A 69 -11.50 11.14 17.51
N VAL A 70 -11.61 9.84 17.23
CA VAL A 70 -12.91 9.13 17.21
C VAL A 70 -13.57 9.16 18.58
N LYS A 71 -12.83 8.88 19.66
CA LYS A 71 -13.34 8.97 21.04
C LYS A 71 -13.84 10.37 21.37
N ASP A 72 -13.09 11.39 20.99
CA ASP A 72 -13.47 12.78 21.26
C ASP A 72 -14.70 13.20 20.43
N ALA A 73 -14.82 12.73 19.20
CA ALA A 73 -16.00 12.94 18.39
C ALA A 73 -17.25 12.29 19.03
N ILE A 74 -17.15 11.04 19.49
CA ILE A 74 -18.25 10.33 20.18
C ILE A 74 -18.67 11.04 21.48
N LYS A 75 -17.71 11.56 22.25
CA LYS A 75 -18.02 12.33 23.47
C LYS A 75 -18.83 13.61 23.17
N ARG A 76 -18.59 14.25 22.03
CA ARG A 76 -19.23 15.53 21.63
C ARG A 76 -20.61 15.36 21.00
N VAL A 77 -20.92 14.20 20.43
CA VAL A 77 -22.23 13.97 19.80
C VAL A 77 -23.30 13.82 20.89
N ASP A 78 -24.46 14.49 20.72
CA ASP A 78 -25.62 14.29 21.58
C ASP A 78 -26.25 12.91 21.31
N GLY A 79 -26.55 12.16 22.38
CA GLY A 79 -27.12 10.81 22.27
C GLY A 79 -27.22 10.09 23.62
N ASP A 80 -27.77 8.89 23.58
CA ASP A 80 -27.95 8.05 24.76
C ASP A 80 -26.61 7.80 25.47
N LYS A 81 -26.55 8.17 26.76
CA LYS A 81 -25.36 8.06 27.61
C LYS A 81 -24.86 6.60 27.69
N ARG A 82 -25.79 5.64 27.80
CA ARG A 82 -25.46 4.21 27.91
C ARG A 82 -24.82 3.66 26.62
N GLN A 83 -25.34 4.07 25.45
CA GLN A 83 -24.78 3.68 24.16
C GLN A 83 -23.38 4.30 23.96
N LYS A 84 -23.18 5.58 24.37
CA LYS A 84 -21.87 6.23 24.33
C LYS A 84 -20.84 5.49 25.19
N GLU A 85 -21.21 5.13 26.43
CA GLU A 85 -20.33 4.40 27.35
C GLU A 85 -19.94 3.03 26.77
N GLN A 86 -20.87 2.31 26.16
CA GLN A 86 -20.57 1.04 25.49
C GLN A 86 -19.57 1.21 24.33
N VAL A 87 -19.79 2.18 23.45
CA VAL A 87 -18.89 2.43 22.31
C VAL A 87 -17.51 2.89 22.78
N LEU A 88 -17.45 3.78 23.78
CA LEU A 88 -16.18 4.22 24.38
C LEU A 88 -15.44 3.08 25.07
N GLY A 89 -16.17 2.14 25.71
CA GLY A 89 -15.60 0.92 26.28
C GLY A 89 -14.96 0.02 25.22
N PHE A 90 -15.64 -0.22 24.09
CA PHE A 90 -15.05 -0.95 22.96
C PHE A 90 -13.79 -0.27 22.41
N LEU A 91 -13.83 1.05 22.26
CA LEU A 91 -12.67 1.82 21.78
C LEU A 91 -11.52 1.83 22.79
N ALA A 92 -11.80 1.72 24.09
CA ALA A 92 -10.77 1.58 25.12
C ALA A 92 -10.08 0.21 25.03
N ASP A 93 -10.84 -0.87 24.81
CA ASP A 93 -10.27 -2.20 24.57
C ASP A 93 -9.37 -2.24 23.35
N ILE A 94 -9.72 -1.49 22.30
CA ILE A 94 -8.88 -1.35 21.09
C ILE A 94 -7.59 -0.58 21.41
N ASP A 95 -7.63 0.47 22.25
CA ASP A 95 -6.43 1.22 22.66
C ASP A 95 -5.37 0.30 23.30
N HIS A 96 -5.79 -0.66 24.12
CA HIS A 96 -4.87 -1.65 24.69
C HIS A 96 -4.24 -2.57 23.63
N ARG A 97 -4.86 -2.68 22.44
CA ARG A 97 -4.35 -3.47 21.31
C ARG A 97 -3.55 -2.66 20.29
N ILE A 98 -3.54 -1.31 20.38
CA ILE A 98 -2.75 -0.46 19.51
C ILE A 98 -1.25 -0.81 19.52
N PRO A 99 -0.61 -1.17 20.64
CA PRO A 99 0.76 -1.67 20.61
C PRO A 99 0.94 -2.95 19.80
N LEU A 100 -0.09 -3.82 19.76
CA LEU A 100 -0.09 -5.04 18.93
C LEU A 100 -0.24 -4.72 17.44
N LEU A 101 -0.99 -3.66 17.10
CA LEU A 101 -1.13 -3.17 15.73
C LEU A 101 0.12 -2.42 15.26
N GLY A 102 0.84 -1.75 16.17
CA GLY A 102 2.21 -1.28 15.93
C GLY A 102 3.18 -2.43 15.63
N GLY A 103 2.95 -3.61 16.23
CA GLY A 103 3.65 -4.84 15.92
C GLY A 103 3.43 -5.35 14.48
N ALA A 104 2.30 -5.02 13.85
CA ALA A 104 2.06 -5.42 12.47
C ALA A 104 2.91 -4.62 11.46
N ALA A 105 3.09 -3.32 11.68
CA ALA A 105 4.06 -2.54 10.90
C ALA A 105 5.48 -3.08 11.08
N GLU A 106 5.85 -3.44 12.31
CA GLU A 106 7.13 -4.08 12.62
C GLU A 106 7.27 -5.44 11.92
N GLY A 107 6.21 -6.26 11.91
CA GLY A 107 6.20 -7.53 11.18
C GLY A 107 6.40 -7.35 9.67
N THR A 108 5.77 -6.34 9.06
CA THR A 108 5.98 -6.01 7.65
C THR A 108 7.41 -5.52 7.39
N LEU A 109 7.96 -4.66 8.26
CA LEU A 109 9.36 -4.20 8.18
C LEU A 109 10.34 -5.37 8.25
N GLN A 110 10.12 -6.33 9.14
CA GLN A 110 10.96 -7.54 9.27
C GLN A 110 10.90 -8.40 8.01
N ARG A 111 9.72 -8.60 7.44
CA ARG A 111 9.54 -9.35 6.18
C ARG A 111 10.26 -8.68 5.02
N ILE A 112 10.23 -7.36 4.92
CA ILE A 112 10.99 -6.59 3.92
C ILE A 112 12.49 -6.80 4.13
N GLU A 113 13.00 -6.73 5.37
CA GLU A 113 14.41 -6.99 5.66
C GLU A 113 14.84 -8.41 5.31
N GLU A 114 13.99 -9.41 5.56
CA GLU A 114 14.25 -10.79 5.17
C GLU A 114 14.32 -10.95 3.65
N LEU A 115 13.44 -10.25 2.92
CA LEU A 115 13.50 -10.20 1.46
C LEU A 115 14.80 -9.56 0.99
N PHE A 116 15.23 -8.44 1.60
CA PHE A 116 16.50 -7.79 1.26
C PHE A 116 17.71 -8.68 1.54
N LYS A 117 17.72 -9.45 2.64
CA LYS A 117 18.79 -10.41 2.96
C LYS A 117 18.93 -11.53 1.93
N LYS A 118 17.80 -11.92 1.30
CA LYS A 118 17.76 -12.98 0.26
C LYS A 118 18.04 -12.44 -1.14
N THR A 119 18.07 -11.11 -1.32
CA THR A 119 18.25 -10.46 -2.61
C THR A 119 19.69 -9.96 -2.76
N THR A 120 20.29 -10.17 -3.93
CA THR A 120 21.62 -9.62 -4.24
C THR A 120 21.53 -8.10 -4.30
N VAL A 121 22.31 -7.44 -3.45
CA VAL A 121 22.39 -5.98 -3.41
C VAL A 121 23.32 -5.48 -4.51
N ILE A 122 22.88 -4.46 -5.24
CA ILE A 122 23.64 -3.82 -6.31
C ILE A 122 24.32 -2.57 -5.76
N GLU A 123 25.64 -2.55 -5.83
CA GLU A 123 26.41 -1.35 -5.48
C GLU A 123 26.36 -0.35 -6.64
N PRO A 124 26.07 0.95 -6.37
CA PRO A 124 26.14 1.98 -7.40
C PRO A 124 27.54 2.08 -7.97
N SER A 125 27.67 2.00 -9.29
CA SER A 125 28.96 2.18 -9.97
C SER A 125 29.48 3.61 -9.82
N ASP A 126 30.77 3.80 -10.03
CA ASP A 126 31.37 5.14 -10.01
C ASP A 126 30.80 6.02 -11.14
N GLN A 127 30.43 5.40 -12.27
CA GLN A 127 29.72 6.12 -13.33
C GLN A 127 28.34 6.58 -12.94
N ALA A 128 27.54 5.73 -12.24
CA ALA A 128 26.25 6.11 -11.73
C ALA A 128 26.38 7.26 -10.71
N LYS A 129 27.37 7.19 -9.81
CA LYS A 129 27.66 8.26 -8.84
C LYS A 129 28.08 9.57 -9.53
N ALA A 130 28.92 9.50 -10.57
CA ALA A 130 29.35 10.67 -11.33
C ALA A 130 28.14 11.33 -12.05
N ARG A 131 27.27 10.53 -12.68
CA ARG A 131 26.04 11.05 -13.33
C ARG A 131 25.07 11.64 -12.30
N ALA A 132 24.95 11.04 -11.12
CA ALA A 132 24.16 11.58 -10.02
C ALA A 132 24.69 12.94 -9.54
N ALA A 133 26.03 13.08 -9.43
CA ALA A 133 26.66 14.37 -9.11
C ALA A 133 26.38 15.43 -10.20
N ASP A 134 26.43 15.06 -11.50
CA ASP A 134 26.07 15.96 -12.60
C ASP A 134 24.62 16.43 -12.50
N ARG A 135 23.68 15.55 -12.08
CA ARG A 135 22.28 15.99 -11.80
C ARG A 135 22.20 17.04 -10.73
N GLY A 136 22.97 16.88 -9.64
CA GLY A 136 23.04 17.87 -8.56
C GLY A 136 23.61 19.21 -9.03
N ILE A 137 24.71 19.20 -9.76
CA ILE A 137 25.38 20.39 -10.29
C ILE A 137 24.45 21.14 -11.25
N ASN A 138 23.77 20.44 -12.14
CA ASN A 138 22.91 21.03 -13.18
C ASN A 138 21.43 21.15 -12.75
N ARG A 139 21.11 20.94 -11.49
CA ARG A 139 19.72 21.00 -10.96
C ARG A 139 18.71 20.19 -11.77
N LYS A 140 19.11 19.04 -12.28
CA LYS A 140 18.23 18.12 -12.99
C LYS A 140 17.51 17.21 -12.01
N ALA A 141 16.29 16.80 -12.33
CA ALA A 141 15.54 15.88 -11.49
C ALA A 141 16.33 14.59 -11.20
N PRO A 142 16.29 14.10 -9.96
CA PRO A 142 15.49 14.55 -8.79
C PRO A 142 16.07 15.72 -8.00
N CYS A 143 17.22 16.30 -8.39
CA CYS A 143 17.94 17.36 -7.67
C CYS A 143 17.49 18.80 -8.05
N HIS A 144 16.29 18.96 -8.59
CA HIS A 144 15.78 20.26 -9.06
C HIS A 144 15.20 21.16 -7.95
N HIS A 145 15.04 20.63 -6.74
CA HIS A 145 14.52 21.40 -5.59
C HIS A 145 15.66 22.11 -4.85
N GLU A 146 15.47 23.40 -4.55
CA GLU A 146 16.53 24.25 -3.93
C GLU A 146 16.87 23.84 -2.50
N ASN A 147 15.88 23.41 -1.72
CA ASN A 147 16.02 23.17 -0.27
C ASN A 147 16.02 21.67 0.10
N LYS A 148 16.25 20.78 -0.86
CA LYS A 148 16.22 19.33 -0.62
C LYS A 148 17.49 18.67 -1.11
N ASN A 149 18.09 17.85 -0.25
CA ASN A 149 19.21 17.00 -0.67
C ASN A 149 18.63 15.71 -1.29
N SER A 150 18.57 15.66 -2.62
CA SER A 150 18.11 14.50 -3.39
C SER A 150 19.26 13.70 -4.01
N THR A 151 20.46 13.78 -3.43
CA THR A 151 21.64 13.04 -3.94
C THR A 151 21.41 11.54 -3.94
N ALA A 152 20.81 10.98 -2.90
CA ALA A 152 20.47 9.56 -2.83
C ALA A 152 19.49 9.14 -3.93
N ASP A 153 18.46 9.97 -4.17
CA ASP A 153 17.49 9.77 -5.26
C ASP A 153 18.16 9.84 -6.64
N ALA A 154 19.15 10.74 -6.81
CA ALA A 154 19.92 10.84 -8.05
C ALA A 154 20.80 9.59 -8.27
N VAL A 155 21.45 9.08 -7.23
CA VAL A 155 22.21 7.82 -7.32
C VAL A 155 21.27 6.65 -7.61
N LEU A 156 20.10 6.62 -7.01
CA LEU A 156 19.10 5.57 -7.22
C LEU A 156 18.64 5.51 -8.69
N ILE A 157 18.23 6.65 -9.25
CA ILE A 157 17.76 6.68 -10.64
C ILE A 157 18.88 6.37 -11.63
N GLU A 158 20.09 6.86 -11.41
CA GLU A 158 21.24 6.55 -12.28
C GLU A 158 21.64 5.08 -12.20
N THR A 159 21.56 4.46 -11.02
CA THR A 159 21.77 3.02 -10.86
C THR A 159 20.70 2.22 -11.62
N TYR A 160 19.45 2.65 -11.56
CA TYR A 160 18.37 2.02 -12.34
C TYR A 160 18.61 2.11 -13.84
N LEU A 161 18.91 3.31 -14.34
CA LEU A 161 19.14 3.53 -15.77
C LEU A 161 20.32 2.73 -16.30
N GLU A 162 21.39 2.63 -15.52
CA GLU A 162 22.53 1.79 -15.83
C GLU A 162 22.19 0.30 -15.85
N TYR A 163 21.44 -0.16 -14.83
CA TYR A 163 20.98 -1.53 -14.76
C TYR A 163 20.12 -1.91 -15.98
N VAL A 164 19.19 -1.05 -16.38
CA VAL A 164 18.37 -1.23 -17.60
C VAL A 164 19.26 -1.36 -18.83
N LYS A 165 20.25 -0.49 -18.98
CA LYS A 165 21.17 -0.50 -20.12
C LYS A 165 21.99 -1.78 -20.21
N LEU A 166 22.48 -2.28 -19.07
CA LEU A 166 23.33 -3.47 -19.00
C LEU A 166 22.53 -4.78 -19.18
N ASN A 167 21.27 -4.79 -18.80
CA ASN A 167 20.42 -5.97 -18.81
C ASN A 167 19.35 -5.97 -19.92
N ALA A 168 19.40 -4.96 -20.82
CA ALA A 168 18.45 -4.88 -21.93
C ALA A 168 18.61 -6.07 -22.88
N GLY A 169 17.51 -6.79 -23.14
CA GLY A 169 17.50 -7.96 -24.03
C GLY A 169 16.10 -8.33 -24.44
N ALA A 170 15.98 -9.34 -25.31
CA ALA A 170 14.69 -9.88 -25.72
C ALA A 170 13.94 -10.47 -24.53
N GLY A 171 12.66 -10.11 -24.39
CA GLY A 171 11.81 -10.59 -23.30
C GLY A 171 12.06 -9.94 -21.93
N GLN A 172 13.07 -9.09 -21.77
CA GLN A 172 13.32 -8.36 -20.54
C GLN A 172 12.45 -7.10 -20.47
N ARG A 173 11.84 -6.87 -19.30
CA ARG A 173 11.04 -5.68 -18.98
C ARG A 173 11.51 -5.14 -17.64
N PHE A 174 11.47 -3.84 -17.50
CA PHE A 174 11.95 -3.14 -16.32
C PHE A 174 10.86 -2.24 -15.76
N ALA A 175 10.85 -2.04 -14.45
CA ALA A 175 9.98 -1.08 -13.81
C ALA A 175 10.72 -0.37 -12.67
N PHE A 176 10.56 0.94 -12.61
CA PHE A 176 10.92 1.79 -11.49
C PHE A 176 9.66 2.21 -10.78
N VAL A 177 9.53 1.82 -9.50
CA VAL A 177 8.35 2.09 -8.68
C VAL A 177 8.71 3.07 -7.59
N THR A 178 8.04 4.22 -7.52
CA THR A 178 8.28 5.24 -6.50
C THR A 178 6.98 5.94 -6.09
N HIS A 179 6.86 6.30 -4.82
CA HIS A 179 5.82 7.21 -4.32
C HIS A 179 6.31 8.66 -4.24
N ASN A 180 7.61 8.89 -4.45
CA ASN A 180 8.21 10.22 -4.42
C ASN A 180 7.96 10.97 -5.74
N LYS A 181 6.70 11.36 -5.95
CA LYS A 181 6.23 12.04 -7.16
C LYS A 181 6.88 13.41 -7.35
N ASN A 182 7.18 14.10 -6.25
CA ASN A 182 7.75 15.45 -6.32
C ASN A 182 9.14 15.45 -6.98
N ASP A 183 9.93 14.43 -6.74
CA ASP A 183 11.30 14.35 -7.24
C ASP A 183 11.38 13.68 -8.63
N PHE A 184 10.51 12.72 -8.91
CA PHE A 184 10.62 11.89 -10.10
C PHE A 184 9.53 12.11 -11.15
N SER A 185 8.39 12.75 -10.82
CA SER A 185 7.29 12.94 -11.77
C SER A 185 7.31 14.33 -12.39
N VAL A 186 6.50 14.49 -13.44
CA VAL A 186 6.25 15.80 -14.07
C VAL A 186 5.71 16.77 -13.04
N ALA A 187 6.39 17.91 -12.88
CA ALA A 187 5.90 19.00 -12.02
C ALA A 187 4.68 19.68 -12.65
N ASN A 188 3.67 19.98 -11.84
CA ASN A 188 2.45 20.69 -12.25
C ASN A 188 1.69 20.05 -13.42
N GLY A 189 1.76 18.71 -13.55
CA GLY A 189 1.11 17.99 -14.64
C GLY A 189 0.66 16.58 -14.24
N ASN A 190 0.65 15.68 -15.21
CA ASN A 190 0.31 14.28 -14.96
C ASN A 190 1.44 13.57 -14.22
N GLN A 191 1.31 13.47 -12.91
CA GLN A 191 2.30 12.82 -12.03
C GLN A 191 2.49 11.31 -12.30
N LYS A 192 1.68 10.70 -13.17
CA LYS A 192 1.92 9.32 -13.64
C LYS A 192 3.04 9.24 -14.69
N LEU A 193 3.54 10.38 -15.16
CA LEU A 193 4.65 10.46 -16.10
C LEU A 193 5.94 10.84 -15.36
N PRO A 194 7.09 10.28 -15.79
CA PRO A 194 8.39 10.66 -15.25
C PRO A 194 8.75 12.10 -15.61
N HIS A 195 9.54 12.75 -14.78
CA HIS A 195 10.07 14.09 -15.05
C HIS A 195 10.86 14.09 -16.39
N ALA A 196 10.84 15.22 -17.11
CA ALA A 196 11.46 15.34 -18.42
C ALA A 196 12.95 14.92 -18.43
N ASP A 197 13.70 15.25 -17.37
CA ASP A 197 15.13 14.94 -17.24
C ASP A 197 15.46 13.44 -17.14
N ILE A 198 14.46 12.62 -16.82
CA ILE A 198 14.62 11.16 -16.70
C ILE A 198 13.75 10.39 -17.68
N ALA A 199 12.84 11.09 -18.38
CA ALA A 199 11.84 10.47 -19.24
C ALA A 199 12.45 9.59 -20.36
N ALA A 200 13.63 9.94 -20.87
CA ALA A 200 14.32 9.17 -21.90
C ALA A 200 14.67 7.73 -21.47
N GLY A 201 14.78 7.47 -20.16
CA GLY A 201 15.02 6.13 -19.60
C GLY A 201 13.77 5.25 -19.50
N PHE A 202 12.59 5.79 -19.81
CA PHE A 202 11.32 5.10 -19.63
C PHE A 202 10.55 4.90 -20.94
N SER A 203 9.73 3.87 -20.94
CA SER A 203 8.81 3.56 -22.02
C SER A 203 7.58 2.84 -21.48
N LYS A 204 6.51 2.78 -22.27
CA LYS A 204 5.25 2.12 -21.85
C LYS A 204 5.37 0.60 -21.66
N ILE A 205 6.39 -0.04 -22.25
CA ILE A 205 6.49 -1.50 -22.34
C ILE A 205 7.80 -2.02 -21.75
N LYS A 206 8.94 -1.46 -22.15
CA LYS A 206 10.27 -2.01 -21.83
C LYS A 206 10.82 -1.54 -20.49
N SER A 207 10.63 -0.28 -20.12
CA SER A 207 11.12 0.32 -18.88
C SER A 207 10.05 1.24 -18.31
N MET A 208 9.19 0.71 -17.46
CA MET A 208 8.02 1.42 -16.97
C MET A 208 8.35 2.32 -15.79
N TYR A 209 7.74 3.51 -15.77
CA TYR A 209 7.67 4.38 -14.61
C TYR A 209 6.33 4.14 -13.90
N CYS A 210 6.37 3.78 -12.62
CA CYS A 210 5.19 3.43 -11.84
C CYS A 210 5.17 4.23 -10.53
N ILE A 211 4.07 4.92 -10.27
CA ILE A 211 3.84 5.63 -8.99
C ILE A 211 3.01 4.80 -8.00
N ASN A 212 2.77 3.53 -8.32
CA ASN A 212 1.99 2.62 -7.50
C ASN A 212 2.47 1.19 -7.75
N LEU A 213 2.77 0.46 -6.65
CA LEU A 213 3.24 -0.92 -6.74
C LEU A 213 2.16 -1.86 -7.29
N ALA A 214 0.90 -1.70 -6.88
CA ALA A 214 -0.20 -2.54 -7.38
C ALA A 214 -0.34 -2.44 -8.90
N TYR A 215 -0.22 -1.23 -9.46
CA TYR A 215 -0.22 -1.04 -10.92
C TYR A 215 0.96 -1.76 -11.60
N CYS A 216 2.15 -1.71 -11.01
CA CYS A 216 3.32 -2.42 -11.52
C CYS A 216 3.10 -3.95 -11.51
N LEU A 217 2.65 -4.50 -10.38
CA LEU A 217 2.39 -5.93 -10.23
C LEU A 217 1.28 -6.42 -11.18
N ARG A 218 0.24 -5.62 -11.40
CA ARG A 218 -0.81 -5.92 -12.39
C ARG A 218 -0.30 -6.02 -13.82
N ARG A 219 0.80 -5.35 -14.16
CA ARG A 219 1.44 -5.48 -15.50
C ARG A 219 2.17 -6.80 -15.66
N ILE A 220 2.50 -7.49 -14.58
CA ILE A 220 3.10 -8.84 -14.58
C ILE A 220 2.00 -9.88 -14.72
N ASP A 221 1.00 -9.83 -13.84
CA ASP A 221 -0.14 -10.74 -13.84
C ASP A 221 -1.43 -9.97 -13.51
N PRO A 222 -2.23 -9.61 -14.54
CA PRO A 222 -3.46 -8.84 -14.36
C PRO A 222 -4.51 -9.58 -13.52
N THR A 223 -4.64 -10.89 -13.68
CA THR A 223 -5.69 -11.67 -13.03
C THR A 223 -5.45 -11.73 -11.52
N ARG A 224 -4.21 -11.97 -11.12
CA ARG A 224 -3.82 -12.11 -9.72
C ARG A 224 -3.96 -10.84 -8.90
N VAL A 225 -3.81 -9.69 -9.54
CA VAL A 225 -3.74 -8.40 -8.84
C VAL A 225 -5.05 -7.60 -8.92
N THR A 226 -5.93 -7.92 -9.87
CA THR A 226 -7.15 -7.13 -10.09
C THR A 226 -8.07 -7.14 -8.86
N ASP A 227 -8.32 -8.29 -8.28
CA ASP A 227 -9.21 -8.42 -7.13
C ASP A 227 -8.65 -7.67 -5.92
N LEU A 228 -7.34 -7.81 -5.68
CA LEU A 228 -6.64 -7.08 -4.63
C LEU A 228 -6.66 -5.56 -4.84
N MET A 229 -6.51 -5.09 -6.09
CA MET A 229 -6.61 -3.66 -6.41
C MET A 229 -8.02 -3.11 -6.18
N LEU A 230 -9.05 -3.88 -6.50
CA LEU A 230 -10.43 -3.49 -6.25
C LEU A 230 -10.68 -3.33 -4.75
N GLU A 231 -10.16 -4.23 -3.92
CA GLU A 231 -10.25 -4.10 -2.47
C GLU A 231 -9.52 -2.85 -1.96
N LEU A 232 -8.31 -2.59 -2.44
CA LEU A 232 -7.51 -1.41 -2.07
C LEU A 232 -8.12 -0.09 -2.56
N GLU A 233 -8.67 -0.04 -3.78
CA GLU A 233 -9.35 1.14 -4.32
C GLU A 233 -10.66 1.41 -3.60
N TRP A 234 -11.39 0.36 -3.23
CA TRP A 234 -12.60 0.49 -2.44
C TRP A 234 -12.31 1.16 -1.08
N ASP A 235 -11.19 0.80 -0.44
CA ASP A 235 -10.80 1.37 0.84
C ASP A 235 -10.23 2.82 0.74
N GLN A 236 -9.78 3.25 -0.43
CA GLN A 236 -9.17 4.58 -0.64
C GLN A 236 -10.17 5.71 -0.93
N GLN A 237 -11.44 5.42 -1.19
CA GLN A 237 -12.43 6.47 -1.42
C GLN A 237 -12.89 7.08 -0.08
N PRO A 238 -12.66 8.38 0.18
CA PRO A 238 -13.16 9.04 1.38
C PRO A 238 -14.67 9.19 1.27
N ARG A 239 -15.38 8.24 1.81
CA ARG A 239 -16.84 8.26 1.86
C ARG A 239 -17.23 8.54 3.30
N GLY A 240 -17.28 9.76 3.70
CA GLY A 240 -17.86 10.37 4.89
C GLY A 240 -18.24 9.49 6.10
N LEU A 241 -19.02 10.06 7.01
CA LEU A 241 -19.51 9.43 8.26
C LEU A 241 -20.16 8.05 8.05
N THR A 242 -20.78 7.83 6.88
CA THR A 242 -21.44 6.56 6.49
C THR A 242 -20.44 5.39 6.42
N GLU A 243 -19.17 5.63 6.14
CA GLU A 243 -18.16 4.57 6.05
C GLU A 243 -17.43 4.31 7.35
N ILE A 244 -17.26 5.33 8.17
CA ILE A 244 -16.83 5.12 9.56
C ILE A 244 -17.85 4.22 10.26
N LEU A 245 -19.16 4.46 10.04
CA LEU A 245 -20.22 3.63 10.57
C LEU A 245 -20.21 2.22 9.97
N LYS A 246 -19.96 2.05 8.67
CA LYS A 246 -19.78 0.73 8.04
C LYS A 246 -18.54 0.01 8.52
N TRP A 247 -17.45 0.72 8.79
CA TRP A 247 -16.22 0.14 9.33
C TRP A 247 -16.41 -0.30 10.78
N ILE A 248 -17.06 0.52 11.61
CA ILE A 248 -17.48 0.16 12.97
C ILE A 248 -18.42 -1.04 12.93
N ASP A 249 -19.35 -1.08 12.00
CA ASP A 249 -20.28 -2.18 11.80
C ASP A 249 -19.57 -3.48 11.39
N ARG A 250 -18.57 -3.41 10.51
CA ARG A 250 -17.70 -4.56 10.17
C ARG A 250 -16.93 -5.08 11.38
N LEU A 251 -16.36 -4.19 12.21
CA LEU A 251 -15.64 -4.60 13.44
C LEU A 251 -16.59 -5.23 14.46
N THR A 252 -17.77 -4.66 14.66
CA THR A 252 -18.78 -5.22 15.55
C THR A 252 -19.32 -6.54 15.02
N THR A 253 -19.43 -6.68 13.69
CA THR A 253 -19.85 -7.90 13.01
C THR A 253 -18.81 -9.01 13.15
N GLN A 254 -17.53 -8.74 13.01
CA GLN A 254 -16.46 -9.72 13.24
C GLN A 254 -16.47 -10.25 14.67
N VAL A 255 -16.65 -9.37 15.65
CA VAL A 255 -16.79 -9.79 17.07
C VAL A 255 -18.03 -10.63 17.28
N TRP A 256 -19.11 -10.35 16.57
CA TRP A 256 -20.37 -11.07 16.64
C TRP A 256 -20.34 -12.39 15.87
N HIS A 257 -19.71 -12.44 14.70
CA HIS A 257 -19.53 -13.65 13.89
C HIS A 257 -18.73 -14.73 14.60
N ASN A 258 -17.70 -14.36 15.34
CA ASN A 258 -16.94 -15.28 16.20
C ASN A 258 -17.76 -15.89 17.36
N ARG A 259 -18.91 -15.29 17.70
CA ARG A 259 -19.83 -15.84 18.70
C ARG A 259 -20.99 -16.64 18.12
N HIS A 260 -21.35 -16.47 16.83
CA HIS A 260 -22.58 -17.03 16.25
C HIS A 260 -22.34 -17.46 14.79
N MET A 261 -21.58 -18.48 14.58
CA MET A 261 -21.03 -18.98 13.30
C MET A 261 -22.05 -19.38 12.20
N ASN A 262 -23.19 -18.74 12.00
CA ASN A 262 -24.10 -19.08 10.90
C ASN A 262 -25.04 -17.96 10.43
N ARG A 263 -24.68 -16.69 10.56
CA ARG A 263 -25.56 -15.59 10.11
C ARG A 263 -24.85 -14.73 9.08
N GLU A 264 -25.52 -14.52 7.95
CA GLU A 264 -25.09 -13.64 6.86
C GLU A 264 -25.81 -12.28 6.97
N TYR A 265 -25.13 -11.20 6.55
CA TYR A 265 -25.67 -9.86 6.60
C TYR A 265 -26.07 -9.39 5.20
N TRP A 266 -27.23 -8.75 5.10
CA TRP A 266 -27.70 -8.16 3.87
C TRP A 266 -27.84 -6.64 4.02
N VAL A 267 -27.30 -5.88 3.05
CA VAL A 267 -27.39 -4.43 3.02
C VAL A 267 -28.18 -4.02 1.79
N GLY A 268 -29.38 -3.51 1.97
CA GLY A 268 -30.23 -3.00 0.89
C GLY A 268 -30.88 -1.66 1.26
N LYS A 269 -30.83 -0.67 0.37
CA LYS A 269 -31.45 0.66 0.53
C LYS A 269 -31.18 1.34 1.88
N GLY A 270 -29.94 1.30 2.37
CA GLY A 270 -29.52 1.97 3.60
C GLY A 270 -29.99 1.31 4.92
N LYS A 271 -30.59 0.12 4.87
CA LYS A 271 -30.95 -0.64 6.07
C LYS A 271 -30.16 -1.95 6.11
N ILE A 272 -29.55 -2.23 7.26
CA ILE A 272 -28.87 -3.50 7.53
C ILE A 272 -29.91 -4.44 8.14
N LYS A 273 -30.12 -5.60 7.52
CA LYS A 273 -30.95 -6.67 8.06
C LYS A 273 -30.08 -7.90 8.23
N ILE A 274 -30.06 -8.44 9.44
CA ILE A 274 -29.42 -9.72 9.72
C ILE A 274 -30.38 -10.81 9.25
N VAL A 275 -29.91 -11.68 8.34
CA VAL A 275 -30.68 -12.82 7.84
C VAL A 275 -29.85 -14.09 7.98
N THR A 276 -30.50 -15.22 8.16
CA THR A 276 -29.82 -16.51 8.08
C THR A 276 -29.52 -16.86 6.60
N ARG A 277 -28.58 -17.76 6.37
CA ARG A 277 -28.27 -18.25 5.02
C ARG A 277 -29.49 -18.80 4.30
N GLU A 278 -30.35 -19.48 5.01
CA GLU A 278 -31.57 -20.07 4.51
C GLU A 278 -32.63 -19.02 4.14
N GLU A 279 -32.79 -17.97 4.98
CA GLU A 279 -33.69 -16.84 4.69
C GLU A 279 -33.20 -16.06 3.45
N TRP A 280 -31.89 -15.91 3.29
CA TRP A 280 -31.32 -15.26 2.12
C TRP A 280 -31.50 -16.09 0.85
N GLN A 281 -31.26 -17.40 0.88
CA GLN A 281 -31.50 -18.32 -0.24
C GLN A 281 -33.00 -18.35 -0.64
N ALA A 282 -33.88 -18.35 0.33
CA ALA A 282 -35.34 -18.29 0.10
C ALA A 282 -35.79 -16.95 -0.52
N ALA A 283 -35.20 -15.83 -0.11
CA ALA A 283 -35.46 -14.52 -0.69
C ALA A 283 -34.95 -14.40 -2.13
N ARG A 284 -33.79 -14.99 -2.44
CA ARG A 284 -33.20 -15.04 -3.79
C ARG A 284 -34.03 -15.88 -4.77
N SER A 285 -34.56 -17.00 -4.32
CA SER A 285 -35.39 -17.89 -5.16
C SER A 285 -36.77 -17.29 -5.49
N LYS A 286 -37.32 -16.42 -4.63
CA LYS A 286 -38.65 -15.80 -4.85
C LYS A 286 -38.65 -14.60 -5.78
N ASN A 287 -37.58 -13.85 -5.91
CA ASN A 287 -37.61 -12.53 -6.56
C ASN A 287 -36.65 -12.33 -7.72
N GLY A 288 -35.93 -13.29 -8.26
CA GLY A 288 -35.18 -13.22 -9.53
C GLY A 288 -34.41 -11.92 -9.88
N ARG A 289 -34.48 -10.87 -9.04
CA ARG A 289 -33.98 -9.52 -9.26
C ARG A 289 -33.44 -8.91 -7.95
N TYR A 290 -32.41 -9.49 -7.39
CA TYR A 290 -31.57 -8.75 -6.46
C TYR A 290 -30.14 -8.68 -7.03
N ASP A 291 -29.84 -7.56 -7.67
CA ASP A 291 -28.52 -7.22 -8.25
C ASP A 291 -27.45 -6.87 -7.20
N GLN A 292 -27.59 -7.35 -5.99
CA GLN A 292 -26.59 -7.10 -4.95
C GLN A 292 -26.19 -8.43 -4.31
N ASN A 293 -24.97 -8.84 -4.57
CA ASN A 293 -24.35 -9.97 -3.92
C ASN A 293 -24.29 -9.76 -2.40
N PRO A 294 -24.67 -10.75 -1.59
CA PRO A 294 -24.36 -10.72 -0.18
C PRO A 294 -22.84 -10.72 -0.04
N VAL A 295 -22.33 -9.89 0.80
CA VAL A 295 -20.92 -9.92 1.15
C VAL A 295 -20.73 -11.16 2.02
N SER A 296 -20.33 -12.26 1.41
CA SER A 296 -19.93 -13.48 2.10
C SER A 296 -18.52 -13.30 2.64
N TYR A 297 -18.39 -13.17 3.95
CA TYR A 297 -17.09 -13.15 4.62
C TYR A 297 -16.67 -14.57 5.02
N THR A 298 -16.30 -15.39 4.03
CA THR A 298 -15.81 -16.75 4.30
C THR A 298 -14.29 -16.86 4.30
N HIS A 299 -13.53 -15.79 4.09
CA HIS A 299 -12.07 -15.84 4.15
C HIS A 299 -11.49 -14.53 4.70
N LEU A 300 -11.20 -14.53 5.96
CA LEU A 300 -10.07 -13.86 6.59
C LEU A 300 -9.43 -14.80 7.61
#